data_c35a6aade649c56f7ee4e6a33b997dfd
#
_entry.id   c35a6aade649c56f7ee4e6a33b997dfd
#
_cell.length_a   1.000
_cell.length_b   1.000
_cell.length_c   1.000
_cell.angle_alpha   90.00
_cell.angle_beta   90.00
_cell.angle_gamma   90.00
#
_symmetry.space_group_name_H-M   'P 1'
#
loop_
_entity.id
_entity.type
_entity.pdbx_description
1 polymer ?
#
loop_
_entity_poly.entity_id
_entity_poly.type
_entity_poly.pdbx_seq_one_letter_code
_entity_poly.pdbx_strand_id
1 'polypeptide(L)'
;MIRSLTQAARVVWPGALPGSGRDVVMSTDVVLPVTERGPEAGTAVLTVNGRAHALRIEPRVSLLDALREHLGLTGSKKGCDQGTCGACTVWVDGRRVLACLTLAVACEGREVTTIEGLAADGGLHPVQVAFVEHDAFQCGYCTPGQIMSAVKLLEEGHAGDDGEIAEWMSGNICRCAAYPNIRAAIRGVRDAVGGER
;
A
#
# COMPACT_ATOMS: atom_id res chain seq x y z
N MET A 1 -35.26 -37.34 6.86
CA MET A 1 -35.63 -36.56 5.67
C MET A 1 -35.42 -35.10 6.00
N ILE A 2 -34.26 -34.53 5.64
CA ILE A 2 -33.92 -33.12 5.83
C ILE A 2 -33.82 -32.52 4.43
N ARG A 3 -34.76 -31.64 4.08
CA ARG A 3 -34.79 -30.93 2.79
C ARG A 3 -33.73 -29.82 2.77
N SER A 4 -32.85 -29.90 1.80
CA SER A 4 -31.95 -28.86 1.38
C SER A 4 -32.73 -27.58 1.00
N LEU A 5 -32.39 -26.44 1.61
CA LEU A 5 -32.81 -25.12 1.18
C LEU A 5 -31.55 -24.35 0.73
N THR A 6 -31.16 -24.56 -0.52
CA THR A 6 -30.27 -23.64 -1.24
C THR A 6 -31.14 -22.57 -1.90
N GLN A 7 -31.30 -21.43 -1.28
CA GLN A 7 -31.91 -20.27 -1.89
C GLN A 7 -30.90 -19.15 -1.92
N ALA A 8 -30.23 -18.98 -3.08
CA ALA A 8 -29.33 -17.89 -3.35
C ALA A 8 -30.14 -16.59 -3.45
N ALA A 9 -29.93 -15.68 -2.52
CA ALA A 9 -30.50 -14.33 -2.59
C ALA A 9 -29.75 -13.52 -3.65
N ARG A 10 -30.45 -13.09 -4.70
CA ARG A 10 -29.94 -12.12 -5.69
C ARG A 10 -30.06 -10.73 -5.09
N VAL A 11 -28.93 -10.09 -4.81
CA VAL A 11 -28.88 -8.65 -4.50
C VAL A 11 -28.81 -7.90 -5.84
N VAL A 12 -29.90 -7.22 -6.19
CA VAL A 12 -29.94 -6.34 -7.38
C VAL A 12 -29.65 -4.92 -6.92
N TRP A 13 -28.56 -4.34 -7.41
CA TRP A 13 -28.22 -2.92 -7.20
C TRP A 13 -29.00 -2.05 -8.20
N PRO A 14 -29.77 -1.04 -7.75
CA PRO A 14 -30.41 -0.09 -8.65
C PRO A 14 -29.35 0.89 -9.19
N GLY A 15 -28.95 0.74 -10.45
CA GLY A 15 -28.00 1.65 -11.09
C GLY A 15 -27.05 1.00 -12.11
N ALA A 16 -27.21 -0.26 -12.46
CA ALA A 16 -26.41 -0.88 -13.52
C ALA A 16 -26.83 -0.37 -14.90
N LEU A 17 -25.88 0.21 -15.63
CA LEU A 17 -26.05 0.60 -17.03
C LEU A 17 -26.34 -0.64 -17.90
N PRO A 18 -27.24 -0.57 -18.90
CA PRO A 18 -27.55 -1.70 -19.76
C PRO A 18 -26.39 -1.92 -20.74
N GLY A 19 -25.73 -3.08 -20.69
CA GLY A 19 -24.80 -3.49 -21.73
C GLY A 19 -23.54 -4.26 -21.36
N SER A 20 -23.36 -4.73 -20.14
CA SER A 20 -22.23 -5.63 -19.82
C SER A 20 -22.73 -6.95 -19.20
N GLY A 21 -23.25 -7.82 -20.06
CA GLY A 21 -23.54 -9.21 -19.68
C GLY A 21 -22.24 -10.00 -19.46
N ARG A 22 -21.69 -9.93 -18.27
CA ARG A 22 -20.83 -10.96 -17.70
C ARG A 22 -21.41 -11.29 -16.31
N ASP A 23 -22.11 -12.42 -16.25
CA ASP A 23 -22.50 -13.02 -14.99
C ASP A 23 -21.22 -13.29 -14.20
N VAL A 24 -20.95 -12.47 -13.17
CA VAL A 24 -19.93 -12.80 -12.18
C VAL A 24 -20.53 -13.91 -11.32
N VAL A 25 -20.26 -15.14 -11.69
CA VAL A 25 -20.49 -16.29 -10.82
C VAL A 25 -19.49 -16.18 -9.68
N MET A 26 -19.93 -15.69 -8.53
CA MET A 26 -19.16 -15.79 -7.31
C MET A 26 -19.09 -17.27 -6.95
N SER A 27 -17.95 -17.91 -7.21
CA SER A 27 -17.66 -19.25 -6.72
C SER A 27 -17.66 -19.20 -5.19
N THR A 28 -18.59 -19.92 -4.58
CA THR A 28 -18.76 -19.99 -3.13
C THR A 28 -17.84 -21.01 -2.46
N ASP A 29 -16.88 -21.58 -3.20
CA ASP A 29 -16.14 -22.76 -2.76
C ASP A 29 -14.68 -22.51 -2.33
N VAL A 30 -14.24 -21.25 -2.20
CA VAL A 30 -12.97 -20.96 -1.54
C VAL A 30 -13.23 -20.61 -0.08
N VAL A 31 -13.54 -21.61 0.72
CA VAL A 31 -13.40 -21.51 2.16
C VAL A 31 -11.90 -21.60 2.45
N LEU A 32 -11.25 -20.46 2.51
CA LEU A 32 -9.90 -20.39 3.06
C LEU A 32 -9.99 -20.89 4.51
N PRO A 33 -9.09 -21.79 4.94
CA PRO A 33 -9.10 -22.24 6.33
C PRO A 33 -8.91 -21.01 7.22
N VAL A 34 -9.95 -20.66 7.98
CA VAL A 34 -9.87 -19.63 9.01
C VAL A 34 -8.95 -20.19 10.09
N THR A 35 -7.71 -19.74 10.10
CA THR A 35 -6.79 -20.06 11.20
C THR A 35 -7.22 -19.22 12.39
N GLU A 36 -7.95 -19.80 13.34
CA GLU A 36 -8.25 -19.15 14.60
C GLU A 36 -6.95 -18.87 15.35
N ARG A 37 -6.67 -17.62 15.64
CA ARG A 37 -5.54 -17.19 16.47
C ARG A 37 -6.08 -16.70 17.80
N GLY A 38 -5.58 -17.31 18.88
CA GLY A 38 -5.82 -16.81 20.23
C GLY A 38 -5.13 -15.45 20.46
N PRO A 39 -5.34 -14.83 21.65
CA PRO A 39 -4.73 -13.54 21.98
C PRO A 39 -3.20 -13.64 22.17
N GLU A 40 -2.69 -14.85 22.37
CA GLU A 40 -1.27 -15.11 22.65
C GLU A 40 -0.39 -14.87 21.41
N ALA A 41 0.88 -14.52 21.68
CA ALA A 41 1.87 -14.37 20.62
C ALA A 41 2.11 -15.72 19.92
N GLY A 42 1.88 -15.74 18.61
CA GLY A 42 2.13 -16.87 17.74
C GLY A 42 3.18 -16.54 16.66
N THR A 43 3.64 -17.56 15.95
CA THR A 43 4.52 -17.36 14.80
C THR A 43 3.69 -16.88 13.60
N ALA A 44 4.10 -15.74 13.01
CA ALA A 44 3.62 -15.25 11.72
C ALA A 44 4.78 -15.20 10.74
N VAL A 45 4.57 -15.63 9.50
CA VAL A 45 5.59 -15.57 8.44
C VAL A 45 5.19 -14.47 7.46
N LEU A 46 5.98 -13.39 7.45
CA LEU A 46 5.79 -12.26 6.53
C LEU A 46 6.85 -12.30 5.44
N THR A 47 6.44 -12.14 4.18
CA THR A 47 7.38 -11.89 3.08
C THR A 47 7.51 -10.38 2.92
N VAL A 48 8.71 -9.85 3.20
CA VAL A 48 8.98 -8.41 3.14
C VAL A 48 10.19 -8.16 2.25
N ASN A 49 10.01 -7.35 1.22
CA ASN A 49 11.05 -7.04 0.23
C ASN A 49 11.71 -8.31 -0.34
N GLY A 50 10.88 -9.30 -0.72
CA GLY A 50 11.31 -10.58 -1.28
C GLY A 50 11.95 -11.55 -0.28
N ARG A 51 11.93 -11.26 1.03
CA ARG A 51 12.50 -12.14 2.06
C ARG A 51 11.43 -12.58 3.06
N ALA A 52 11.43 -13.87 3.38
CA ALA A 52 10.54 -14.42 4.41
C ALA A 52 11.14 -14.22 5.81
N HIS A 53 10.31 -13.74 6.73
CA HIS A 53 10.64 -13.46 8.12
C HIS A 53 9.64 -14.15 9.04
N ALA A 54 10.11 -15.04 9.89
CA ALA A 54 9.31 -15.66 10.94
C ALA A 54 9.35 -14.77 12.20
N LEU A 55 8.21 -14.21 12.58
CA LEU A 55 8.06 -13.31 13.71
C LEU A 55 7.17 -13.93 14.78
N ARG A 56 7.55 -13.81 16.04
CA ARG A 56 6.69 -14.14 17.17
C ARG A 56 5.95 -12.88 17.61
N ILE A 57 4.71 -12.74 17.19
CA ILE A 57 3.89 -11.53 17.41
C ILE A 57 2.47 -11.89 17.88
N GLU A 58 1.85 -10.97 18.63
CA GLU A 58 0.44 -11.04 18.95
C GLU A 58 -0.41 -10.71 17.71
N PRO A 59 -1.62 -11.28 17.55
CA PRO A 59 -2.46 -11.05 16.37
C PRO A 59 -2.86 -9.58 16.15
N ARG A 60 -2.83 -8.77 17.22
CA ARG A 60 -3.17 -7.32 17.18
C ARG A 60 -2.01 -6.42 16.73
N VAL A 61 -0.81 -6.96 16.52
CA VAL A 61 0.35 -6.16 16.07
C VAL A 61 0.07 -5.60 14.69
N SER A 62 0.22 -4.28 14.54
CA SER A 62 0.10 -3.63 13.24
C SER A 62 1.25 -4.03 12.32
N LEU A 63 1.02 -3.98 11.00
CA LEU A 63 2.10 -4.18 10.03
C LEU A 63 3.22 -3.15 10.25
N LEU A 64 2.86 -1.90 10.59
CA LEU A 64 3.83 -0.86 10.88
C LEU A 64 4.75 -1.23 12.05
N ASP A 65 4.20 -1.73 13.15
CA ASP A 65 5.00 -2.15 14.31
C ASP A 65 5.83 -3.39 13.99
N ALA A 66 5.27 -4.36 13.24
CA ALA A 66 6.03 -5.52 12.79
C ALA A 66 7.25 -5.11 11.95
N LEU A 67 7.09 -4.19 11.01
CA LEU A 67 8.19 -3.69 10.18
C LEU A 67 9.25 -2.95 11.01
N ARG A 68 8.82 -2.03 11.88
CA ARG A 68 9.72 -1.14 12.60
C ARG A 68 10.39 -1.78 13.81
N GLU A 69 9.58 -2.43 14.68
CA GLU A 69 10.03 -2.89 15.98
C GLU A 69 10.56 -4.34 15.95
N HIS A 70 10.03 -5.16 15.03
CA HIS A 70 10.44 -6.57 14.93
C HIS A 70 11.46 -6.81 13.81
N LEU A 71 11.36 -6.08 12.68
CA LEU A 71 12.27 -6.25 11.54
C LEU A 71 13.34 -5.14 11.44
N GLY A 72 13.22 -4.07 12.19
CA GLY A 72 14.16 -2.93 12.13
C GLY A 72 14.05 -2.11 10.83
N LEU A 73 13.00 -2.30 10.03
CA LEU A 73 12.72 -1.55 8.81
C LEU A 73 12.06 -0.22 9.18
N THR A 74 12.87 0.78 9.49
CA THR A 74 12.42 2.05 10.07
C THR A 74 12.05 3.12 9.02
N GLY A 75 12.15 2.81 7.73
CA GLY A 75 11.80 3.71 6.64
C GLY A 75 10.33 4.14 6.68
N SER A 76 9.40 3.19 6.83
CA SER A 76 7.99 3.52 7.09
C SER A 76 7.83 4.17 8.45
N LYS A 77 7.10 5.31 8.54
CA LYS A 77 7.06 6.15 9.74
C LYS A 77 5.72 6.08 10.47
N LYS A 78 5.78 6.06 11.80
CA LYS A 78 4.61 6.17 12.69
C LYS A 78 4.31 7.64 12.94
N GLY A 79 3.46 8.26 12.10
CA GLY A 79 3.01 9.65 12.27
C GLY A 79 1.74 9.74 13.12
N CYS A 80 0.57 9.54 12.52
CA CYS A 80 -0.72 9.66 13.21
C CYS A 80 -1.18 8.38 13.90
N ASP A 81 -0.72 7.22 13.45
CA ASP A 81 -1.12 5.87 13.91
C ASP A 81 -2.63 5.58 13.84
N GLN A 82 -3.34 6.32 12.98
CA GLN A 82 -4.79 6.27 12.82
C GLN A 82 -5.25 6.45 11.36
N GLY A 83 -4.36 6.23 10.39
CA GLY A 83 -4.70 6.19 8.97
C GLY A 83 -4.87 7.54 8.27
N THR A 84 -4.51 8.67 8.89
CA THR A 84 -4.80 10.01 8.32
C THR A 84 -3.64 10.67 7.62
N CYS A 85 -2.37 10.29 7.88
CA CYS A 85 -1.22 11.07 7.40
C CYS A 85 -0.43 10.43 6.25
N GLY A 86 -0.60 9.14 5.97
CA GLY A 86 0.11 8.43 4.90
C GLY A 86 1.61 8.18 5.11
N ALA A 87 2.22 8.62 6.23
CA ALA A 87 3.66 8.43 6.49
C ALA A 87 4.07 6.94 6.60
N CYS A 88 3.11 6.05 6.86
CA CYS A 88 3.30 4.61 6.96
C CYS A 88 2.90 3.84 5.68
N THR A 89 2.72 4.52 4.56
CA THR A 89 2.34 3.86 3.30
C THR A 89 3.39 2.84 2.89
N VAL A 90 2.94 1.61 2.64
CA VAL A 90 3.69 0.49 2.07
C VAL A 90 2.84 -0.16 0.98
N TRP A 91 3.37 -1.15 0.27
CA TRP A 91 2.55 -1.96 -0.64
C TRP A 91 2.36 -3.36 -0.06
N VAL A 92 1.16 -3.90 -0.26
CA VAL A 92 0.84 -5.31 -0.03
C VAL A 92 0.27 -5.86 -1.33
N ASP A 93 0.91 -6.85 -1.91
CA ASP A 93 0.62 -7.38 -3.25
C ASP A 93 0.52 -6.26 -4.30
N GLY A 94 1.46 -5.32 -4.26
CA GLY A 94 1.52 -4.19 -5.17
C GLY A 94 0.50 -3.08 -4.94
N ARG A 95 -0.39 -3.17 -3.94
CA ARG A 95 -1.40 -2.15 -3.62
C ARG A 95 -0.97 -1.28 -2.44
N ARG A 96 -1.19 0.02 -2.52
CA ARG A 96 -0.95 0.94 -1.40
C ARG A 96 -1.83 0.59 -0.21
N VAL A 97 -1.21 0.43 0.96
CA VAL A 97 -1.92 0.26 2.24
C VAL A 97 -1.28 1.14 3.32
N LEU A 98 -2.06 1.49 4.31
CA LEU A 98 -1.57 2.19 5.51
C LEU A 98 -1.19 1.14 6.56
N ALA A 99 0.10 0.94 6.76
CA ALA A 99 0.62 -0.12 7.62
C ALA A 99 0.16 0.00 9.09
N CYS A 100 -0.16 1.20 9.57
CA CYS A 100 -0.71 1.41 10.91
C CYS A 100 -2.13 0.86 11.10
N LEU A 101 -2.91 0.70 10.00
CA LEU A 101 -4.27 0.14 10.03
C LEU A 101 -4.33 -1.29 9.49
N THR A 102 -3.20 -1.88 9.13
CA THR A 102 -3.11 -3.23 8.61
C THR A 102 -2.54 -4.14 9.69
N LEU A 103 -3.19 -5.25 10.00
CA LEU A 103 -2.64 -6.25 10.93
C LEU A 103 -1.52 -7.03 10.26
N ALA A 104 -0.42 -7.24 10.95
CA ALA A 104 0.72 -8.01 10.43
C ALA A 104 0.31 -9.43 10.03
N VAL A 105 -0.49 -10.10 10.85
CA VAL A 105 -0.98 -11.46 10.59
C VAL A 105 -1.88 -11.55 9.34
N ALA A 106 -2.52 -10.46 8.92
CA ALA A 106 -3.30 -10.41 7.68
C ALA A 106 -2.42 -10.34 6.43
N CYS A 107 -1.12 -10.15 6.59
CA CYS A 107 -0.14 -10.13 5.49
C CYS A 107 0.61 -11.46 5.32
N GLU A 108 0.27 -12.50 6.07
CA GLU A 108 0.84 -13.82 5.84
C GLU A 108 0.49 -14.33 4.45
N GLY A 109 1.49 -14.88 3.75
CA GLY A 109 1.34 -15.35 2.36
C GLY A 109 1.22 -14.24 1.31
N ARG A 110 1.42 -12.98 1.70
CA ARG A 110 1.37 -11.81 0.84
C ARG A 110 2.75 -11.15 0.77
N GLU A 111 3.04 -10.50 -0.36
CA GLU A 111 4.27 -9.74 -0.52
C GLU A 111 4.11 -8.31 0.00
N VAL A 112 4.97 -7.92 0.94
CA VAL A 112 5.03 -6.57 1.48
C VAL A 112 6.25 -5.86 0.91
N THR A 113 6.06 -4.72 0.26
CA THR A 113 7.16 -3.86 -0.23
C THR A 113 7.20 -2.58 0.58
N THR A 114 8.36 -2.28 1.14
CA THR A 114 8.63 -1.03 1.87
C THR A 114 9.57 -0.13 1.08
N ILE A 115 9.82 1.09 1.57
CA ILE A 115 10.75 2.02 0.94
C ILE A 115 12.17 1.45 0.81
N GLU A 116 12.58 0.59 1.73
CA GLU A 116 13.89 -0.07 1.69
C GLU A 116 14.00 -1.10 0.55
N GLY A 117 12.86 -1.66 0.13
CA GLY A 117 12.80 -2.62 -0.97
C GLY A 117 12.51 -2.00 -2.32
N LEU A 118 12.32 -0.68 -2.40
CA LEU A 118 12.00 0.00 -3.66
C LEU A 118 13.21 0.13 -4.59
N ALA A 119 14.40 0.28 -4.01
CA ALA A 119 15.65 0.36 -4.75
C ALA A 119 16.15 -1.05 -5.10
N ALA A 120 16.23 -1.37 -6.39
CA ALA A 120 16.79 -2.61 -6.87
C ALA A 120 18.30 -2.46 -7.16
N ASP A 121 19.07 -3.53 -6.99
CA ASP A 121 20.47 -3.65 -7.45
C ASP A 121 21.43 -2.54 -6.99
N GLY A 122 21.15 -1.94 -5.82
CA GLY A 122 22.00 -0.90 -5.22
C GLY A 122 21.83 0.50 -5.82
N GLY A 123 20.92 0.70 -6.77
CA GLY A 123 20.55 2.00 -7.32
C GLY A 123 19.28 2.58 -6.69
N LEU A 124 19.12 3.91 -6.71
CA LEU A 124 17.87 4.54 -6.30
C LEU A 124 16.80 4.38 -7.39
N HIS A 125 15.55 4.19 -6.96
CA HIS A 125 14.41 4.25 -7.88
C HIS A 125 14.28 5.66 -8.50
N PRO A 126 13.84 5.82 -9.78
CA PRO A 126 13.74 7.14 -10.43
C PRO A 126 12.96 8.18 -9.61
N VAL A 127 11.89 7.80 -8.92
CA VAL A 127 11.16 8.69 -8.03
C VAL A 127 12.01 9.12 -6.84
N GLN A 128 12.86 8.24 -6.28
CA GLN A 128 13.77 8.62 -5.20
C GLN A 128 14.81 9.64 -5.69
N VAL A 129 15.36 9.44 -6.88
CA VAL A 129 16.29 10.38 -7.51
C VAL A 129 15.63 11.74 -7.69
N ALA A 130 14.44 11.78 -8.29
CA ALA A 130 13.69 13.01 -8.52
C ALA A 130 13.35 13.75 -7.21
N PHE A 131 13.06 13.02 -6.13
CA PHE A 131 12.82 13.63 -4.81
C PHE A 131 14.07 14.34 -4.27
N VAL A 132 15.27 13.80 -4.55
CA VAL A 132 16.53 14.45 -4.19
C VAL A 132 16.80 15.67 -5.08
N GLU A 133 16.65 15.54 -6.39
CA GLU A 133 16.93 16.59 -7.38
C GLU A 133 16.03 17.82 -7.25
N HIS A 134 14.77 17.60 -6.80
CA HIS A 134 13.80 18.67 -6.63
C HIS A 134 13.65 19.16 -5.18
N ASP A 135 14.53 18.75 -4.25
CA ASP A 135 14.38 19.03 -2.81
C ASP A 135 12.96 18.75 -2.29
N ALA A 136 12.38 17.61 -2.70
CA ALA A 136 10.99 17.26 -2.43
C ALA A 136 10.75 16.81 -0.97
N PHE A 137 11.60 17.23 -0.05
CA PHE A 137 11.51 16.99 1.38
C PHE A 137 12.21 18.08 2.17
N GLN A 138 11.86 18.20 3.45
CA GLN A 138 12.59 19.04 4.41
C GLN A 138 13.01 18.17 5.60
N CYS A 139 12.14 17.89 6.57
CA CYS A 139 12.49 17.02 7.70
C CYS A 139 12.65 15.53 7.30
N GLY A 140 12.16 15.11 6.14
CA GLY A 140 12.27 13.74 5.64
C GLY A 140 11.26 12.75 6.23
N TYR A 141 10.48 13.14 7.26
CA TYR A 141 9.63 12.19 7.99
C TYR A 141 8.51 11.57 7.13
N CYS A 142 7.82 12.35 6.31
CA CYS A 142 6.78 11.86 5.42
C CYS A 142 7.32 11.30 4.10
N THR A 143 8.59 11.53 3.80
CA THR A 143 9.19 11.25 2.49
C THR A 143 9.07 9.79 2.04
N PRO A 144 9.31 8.77 2.87
CA PRO A 144 9.10 7.39 2.46
C PRO A 144 7.67 7.10 2.00
N GLY A 145 6.67 7.54 2.77
CA GLY A 145 5.26 7.38 2.40
C GLY A 145 4.89 8.16 1.15
N GLN A 146 5.42 9.38 0.95
CA GLN A 146 5.23 10.17 -0.26
C GLN A 146 5.78 9.44 -1.49
N ILE A 147 7.00 8.90 -1.43
CA ILE A 147 7.64 8.17 -2.52
C ILE A 147 6.83 6.89 -2.85
N MET A 148 6.46 6.09 -1.84
CA MET A 148 5.67 4.87 -2.04
C MET A 148 4.33 5.17 -2.73
N SER A 149 3.69 6.29 -2.38
CA SER A 149 2.45 6.73 -3.02
C SER A 149 2.68 7.28 -4.43
N ALA A 150 3.76 8.05 -4.65
CA ALA A 150 4.07 8.66 -5.94
C ALA A 150 4.40 7.61 -7.02
N VAL A 151 5.14 6.55 -6.66
CA VAL A 151 5.41 5.45 -7.61
C VAL A 151 4.11 4.82 -8.10
N LYS A 152 3.19 4.50 -7.19
CA LYS A 152 1.90 3.90 -7.57
C LYS A 152 1.01 4.86 -8.36
N LEU A 153 1.01 6.13 -8.03
CA LEU A 153 0.31 7.16 -8.79
C LEU A 153 0.78 7.18 -10.26
N LEU A 154 2.10 7.11 -10.48
CA LEU A 154 2.68 7.07 -11.83
C LEU A 154 2.35 5.77 -12.57
N GLU A 155 2.45 4.61 -11.90
CA GLU A 155 2.09 3.31 -12.47
C GLU A 155 0.59 3.22 -12.83
N GLU A 156 -0.27 3.83 -12.03
CA GLU A 156 -1.72 3.88 -12.23
C GLU A 156 -2.13 4.93 -13.28
N GLY A 157 -1.20 5.77 -13.76
CA GLY A 157 -1.43 6.76 -14.82
C GLY A 157 -2.11 8.05 -14.35
N HIS A 158 -2.08 8.35 -13.04
CA HIS A 158 -2.74 9.51 -12.43
C HIS A 158 -1.80 10.70 -12.24
N ALA A 159 -1.08 11.06 -13.28
CA ALA A 159 -0.12 12.18 -13.28
C ALA A 159 -0.33 13.14 -14.46
N GLY A 160 -1.56 13.24 -14.99
CA GLY A 160 -1.89 14.05 -16.16
C GLY A 160 -1.58 15.54 -15.98
N ASP A 161 -1.96 16.10 -14.84
CA ASP A 161 -1.65 17.49 -14.47
C ASP A 161 -1.39 17.63 -12.95
N ASP A 162 -1.08 18.86 -12.52
CA ASP A 162 -0.78 19.15 -11.11
C ASP A 162 -1.98 18.97 -10.18
N GLY A 163 -3.19 19.17 -10.70
CA GLY A 163 -4.43 18.97 -9.93
C GLY A 163 -4.66 17.49 -9.66
N GLU A 164 -4.51 16.65 -10.67
CA GLU A 164 -4.62 15.20 -10.52
C GLU A 164 -3.54 14.65 -9.57
N ILE A 165 -2.28 15.09 -9.74
CA ILE A 165 -1.21 14.72 -8.80
C ILE A 165 -1.56 15.12 -7.36
N ALA A 166 -2.07 16.34 -7.15
CA ALA A 166 -2.43 16.81 -5.81
C ALA A 166 -3.56 15.99 -5.20
N GLU A 167 -4.58 15.64 -5.99
CA GLU A 167 -5.71 14.81 -5.55
C GLU A 167 -5.25 13.41 -5.16
N TRP A 168 -4.50 12.73 -6.03
CA TRP A 168 -4.05 11.37 -5.76
C TRP A 168 -2.98 11.25 -4.67
N MET A 169 -2.26 12.35 -4.38
CA MET A 169 -1.32 12.47 -3.27
C MET A 169 -1.95 12.99 -1.98
N SER A 170 -3.24 13.33 -1.96
CA SER A 170 -3.93 13.98 -0.83
C SER A 170 -3.91 13.14 0.46
N GLY A 171 -3.80 11.82 0.34
CA GLY A 171 -3.64 10.92 1.48
C GLY A 171 -2.28 10.98 2.19
N ASN A 172 -1.30 11.75 1.68
CA ASN A 172 0.04 11.86 2.22
C ASN A 172 0.32 13.30 2.70
N ILE A 173 0.35 13.50 4.01
CA ILE A 173 0.50 14.83 4.62
C ILE A 173 1.97 15.17 4.84
N CYS A 174 2.39 16.36 4.38
CA CYS A 174 3.69 16.96 4.68
C CYS A 174 3.51 18.20 5.56
N ARG A 175 3.94 18.14 6.84
CA ARG A 175 3.84 19.28 7.76
C ARG A 175 4.78 20.44 7.40
N CYS A 176 5.87 20.14 6.69
CA CYS A 176 6.83 21.14 6.21
C CYS A 176 6.37 21.84 4.92
N ALA A 177 5.21 21.47 4.38
CA ALA A 177 4.62 22.05 3.16
C ALA A 177 5.50 21.90 1.88
N ALA A 178 6.26 20.80 1.75
CA ALA A 178 7.08 20.53 0.57
C ALA A 178 6.26 20.13 -0.68
N TYR A 179 4.95 20.34 -0.69
CA TYR A 179 4.05 19.92 -1.77
C TYR A 179 4.40 20.43 -3.18
N PRO A 180 4.86 21.72 -3.35
CA PRO A 180 5.27 22.19 -4.67
C PRO A 180 6.42 21.36 -5.25
N ASN A 181 7.42 21.05 -4.43
CA ASN A 181 8.60 20.28 -4.83
C ASN A 181 8.26 18.80 -5.05
N ILE A 182 7.39 18.22 -4.21
CA ILE A 182 6.89 16.84 -4.40
C ILE A 182 6.18 16.70 -5.75
N ARG A 183 5.31 17.66 -6.11
CA ARG A 183 4.64 17.65 -7.42
C ARG A 183 5.64 17.84 -8.56
N ALA A 184 6.63 18.72 -8.40
CA ALA A 184 7.67 18.91 -9.40
C ALA A 184 8.48 17.63 -9.63
N ALA A 185 8.85 16.91 -8.57
CA ALA A 185 9.54 15.63 -8.66
C ALA A 185 8.70 14.57 -9.42
N ILE A 186 7.40 14.46 -9.11
CA ILE A 186 6.49 13.51 -9.78
C ILE A 186 6.35 13.87 -11.27
N ARG A 187 6.18 15.15 -11.62
CA ARG A 187 6.16 15.60 -13.02
C ARG A 187 7.44 15.27 -13.75
N GLY A 188 8.60 15.52 -13.14
CA GLY A 188 9.90 15.22 -13.74
C GLY A 188 10.03 13.76 -14.17
N VAL A 189 9.59 12.84 -13.30
CA VAL A 189 9.60 11.40 -13.62
C VAL A 189 8.58 11.07 -14.72
N ARG A 190 7.35 11.61 -14.65
CA ARG A 190 6.34 11.41 -15.69
C ARG A 190 6.85 11.83 -17.07
N ASP A 191 7.44 13.03 -17.14
CA ASP A 191 7.91 13.62 -18.40
C ASP A 191 9.08 12.84 -18.99
N ALA A 192 10.00 12.33 -18.14
CA ALA A 192 11.09 11.47 -18.56
C ALA A 192 10.60 10.14 -19.16
N VAL A 193 9.62 9.49 -18.52
CA VAL A 193 9.04 8.22 -19.02
C VAL A 193 8.14 8.45 -20.25
N GLY A 194 7.44 9.58 -20.33
CA GLY A 194 6.57 9.93 -21.44
C GLY A 194 7.29 10.35 -22.70
N GLY A 195 8.52 10.88 -22.60
CA GLY A 195 9.36 11.32 -23.72
C GLY A 195 10.03 10.20 -24.51
N GLU A 196 10.00 8.96 -24.01
CA GLU A 196 10.57 7.77 -24.66
C GLU A 196 9.54 6.98 -25.53
N ARG A 197 8.34 7.52 -25.73
CA ARG A 197 7.26 6.88 -26.55
C ARG A 197 6.99 7.62 -27.84
#